data_88c407880e31f2f21a7bff25977dedbc
#
_entry.id   88c407880e31f2f21a7bff25977dedbc
#
_cell.length_a   1.000
_cell.length_b   1.000
_cell.length_c   1.000
_cell.angle_alpha   90.00
_cell.angle_beta   90.00
_cell.angle_gamma   90.00
#
_symmetry.space_group_name_H-M   'P 1'
#
loop_
_entity.id
_entity.type
_entity.pdbx_description
1 polymer ?
#
loop_
_entity_poly.entity_id
_entity_poly.type
_entity_poly.pdbx_seq_one_letter_code
_entity_poly.pdbx_strand_id
1 'polypeptide(L)'
;FRLFSLSYLLFLSSCGSSDNQFELIGNADVSDGTMIYVLQADQNNQPYIKDSTSVQSNSFKFKGISSTPQISYIQVQGVNGYVLAILENGDIKADIYKDSISKSKVYGTKSNDDFIKYKSETKSLVDVMNNISSDAQNAIMSGDVVTAMELEKEYNSKEREVMLYEWDFIVDNLDSYMSALLLEVFMIENKVNKDSIIDVYESFSNRIKVSDVGKNIADLLSQFE
;
A
#
# COMPACT_ATOMS: atom_id res chain seq x y z
N PHE A 1 22.78 -0.82 66.89
CA PHE A 1 22.23 -1.45 65.70
C PHE A 1 21.69 -0.33 64.78
N ARG A 2 22.44 -0.03 63.71
CA ARG A 2 21.99 0.90 62.65
C ARG A 2 21.53 0.06 61.46
N LEU A 3 20.25 0.08 61.17
CA LEU A 3 19.67 -0.49 59.95
C LEU A 3 19.95 0.47 58.75
N PHE A 4 20.74 0.00 57.81
CA PHE A 4 20.90 0.65 56.50
C PHE A 4 19.74 0.19 55.59
N SER A 5 18.80 1.09 55.30
CA SER A 5 17.76 0.90 54.30
C SER A 5 18.36 1.16 52.93
N LEU A 6 18.53 0.10 52.14
CA LEU A 6 18.99 0.17 50.75
C LEU A 6 17.78 0.47 49.86
N SER A 7 17.60 1.74 49.49
CA SER A 7 16.55 2.18 48.57
C SER A 7 16.96 1.79 47.13
N TYR A 8 16.28 0.80 46.55
CA TYR A 8 16.49 0.35 45.19
C TYR A 8 15.70 1.29 44.24
N LEU A 9 16.40 2.23 43.62
CA LEU A 9 15.81 3.10 42.55
C LEU A 9 15.65 2.26 41.28
N LEU A 10 14.42 1.82 41.00
CA LEU A 10 14.05 1.25 39.71
C LEU A 10 14.02 2.39 38.65
N PHE A 11 15.05 2.49 37.84
CA PHE A 11 15.02 3.27 36.63
C PHE A 11 14.10 2.55 35.62
N LEU A 12 12.86 2.98 35.55
CA LEU A 12 11.98 2.68 34.42
C LEU A 12 12.52 3.44 33.22
N SER A 13 13.32 2.77 32.39
CA SER A 13 13.65 3.26 31.07
C SER A 13 12.36 3.27 30.26
N SER A 14 11.63 4.38 30.28
CA SER A 14 10.59 4.68 29.32
C SER A 14 11.28 4.77 27.96
N CYS A 15 11.22 3.70 27.18
CA CYS A 15 11.53 3.73 25.76
C CYS A 15 10.38 4.50 25.10
N GLY A 16 10.47 5.84 25.10
CA GLY A 16 9.59 6.68 24.31
C GLY A 16 9.90 6.41 22.85
N SER A 17 9.01 5.68 22.16
CA SER A 17 8.99 5.73 20.71
C SER A 17 8.84 7.21 20.32
N SER A 18 9.82 7.75 19.62
CA SER A 18 9.69 9.12 19.08
C SER A 18 8.54 9.07 18.08
N ASP A 19 7.49 9.84 18.39
CA ASP A 19 6.34 9.98 17.51
C ASP A 19 6.82 10.33 16.08
N ASN A 20 6.28 9.65 15.08
CA ASN A 20 6.55 9.84 13.65
C ASN A 20 7.83 9.21 13.05
N GLN A 21 8.49 8.28 13.72
CA GLN A 21 9.63 7.55 13.13
C GLN A 21 9.21 6.20 12.57
N PHE A 22 9.78 5.82 11.43
CA PHE A 22 9.72 4.46 10.91
C PHE A 22 11.11 3.83 10.88
N GLU A 23 11.13 2.52 11.04
CA GLU A 23 12.26 1.67 10.74
C GLU A 23 11.81 0.57 9.78
N LEU A 24 12.34 0.57 8.54
CA LEU A 24 12.11 -0.48 7.57
C LEU A 24 13.32 -1.42 7.56
N ILE A 25 13.10 -2.66 7.95
CA ILE A 25 14.10 -3.73 7.90
C ILE A 25 13.62 -4.78 6.88
N GLY A 26 14.45 -5.05 5.88
CA GLY A 26 14.12 -6.02 4.85
C GLY A 26 15.18 -7.08 4.68
N ASN A 27 14.74 -8.25 4.18
CA ASN A 27 15.58 -9.28 3.64
C ASN A 27 15.49 -9.25 2.12
N ALA A 28 16.62 -9.39 1.43
CA ALA A 28 16.66 -9.43 -0.02
C ALA A 28 17.59 -10.58 -0.47
N ASP A 29 17.07 -11.45 -1.35
CA ASP A 29 17.84 -12.56 -1.95
C ASP A 29 18.72 -12.04 -3.09
N VAL A 30 19.71 -11.22 -2.72
CA VAL A 30 20.69 -10.61 -3.63
C VAL A 30 22.08 -10.59 -3.01
N SER A 31 23.10 -10.37 -3.81
CA SER A 31 24.49 -10.30 -3.33
C SER A 31 24.72 -9.09 -2.42
N ASP A 32 25.62 -9.24 -1.45
CA ASP A 32 26.07 -8.12 -0.62
C ASP A 32 26.62 -6.99 -1.49
N GLY A 33 26.32 -5.77 -1.12
CA GLY A 33 26.67 -4.56 -1.86
C GLY A 33 25.63 -4.15 -2.92
N THR A 34 24.62 -4.99 -3.23
CA THR A 34 23.51 -4.59 -4.13
C THR A 34 22.74 -3.43 -3.50
N MET A 35 22.48 -2.38 -4.31
CA MET A 35 21.73 -1.21 -3.82
C MET A 35 20.23 -1.48 -3.80
N ILE A 36 19.61 -1.03 -2.73
CA ILE A 36 18.16 -0.92 -2.57
C ILE A 36 17.79 0.55 -2.54
N TYR A 37 16.80 0.92 -3.32
CA TYR A 37 16.29 2.30 -3.39
C TYR A 37 14.87 2.37 -2.85
N VAL A 38 14.56 3.42 -2.11
CA VAL A 38 13.19 3.82 -1.80
C VAL A 38 12.84 4.98 -2.74
N LEU A 39 11.82 4.78 -3.55
CA LEU A 39 11.32 5.75 -4.52
C LEU A 39 10.00 6.33 -4.04
N GLN A 40 9.76 7.61 -4.36
CA GLN A 40 8.46 8.27 -4.22
C GLN A 40 8.17 9.05 -5.51
N ALA A 41 6.90 9.43 -5.69
CA ALA A 41 6.51 10.34 -6.76
C ALA A 41 6.55 11.80 -6.25
N ASP A 42 7.00 12.73 -7.10
CA ASP A 42 6.89 14.15 -6.86
C ASP A 42 5.48 14.68 -7.23
N GLN A 43 5.27 15.99 -7.12
CA GLN A 43 3.99 16.65 -7.44
C GLN A 43 3.57 16.51 -8.92
N ASN A 44 4.49 16.12 -9.80
CA ASN A 44 4.25 15.87 -11.22
C ASN A 44 4.14 14.36 -11.53
N ASN A 45 3.99 13.52 -10.51
CA ASN A 45 4.02 12.06 -10.59
C ASN A 45 5.32 11.49 -11.19
N GLN A 46 6.45 12.23 -11.09
CA GLN A 46 7.74 11.72 -11.53
C GLN A 46 8.44 10.98 -10.38
N PRO A 47 8.92 9.75 -10.63
CA PRO A 47 9.61 8.99 -9.60
C PRO A 47 10.97 9.62 -9.27
N TYR A 48 11.28 9.74 -7.98
CA TYR A 48 12.60 10.15 -7.50
C TYR A 48 13.08 9.21 -6.39
N ILE A 49 14.40 9.10 -6.24
CA ILE A 49 15.01 8.33 -5.14
C ILE A 49 14.94 9.18 -3.88
N LYS A 50 14.15 8.72 -2.91
CA LYS A 50 14.05 9.34 -1.58
C LYS A 50 15.22 8.93 -0.70
N ASP A 51 15.61 7.66 -0.75
CA ASP A 51 16.70 7.09 0.07
C ASP A 51 17.29 5.86 -0.61
N SER A 52 18.51 5.47 -0.20
CA SER A 52 19.18 4.29 -0.69
C SER A 52 20.09 3.67 0.35
N THR A 53 20.22 2.34 0.32
CA THR A 53 21.11 1.56 1.17
C THR A 53 21.67 0.37 0.40
N SER A 54 22.71 -0.28 0.92
CA SER A 54 23.24 -1.53 0.35
C SER A 54 22.86 -2.73 1.21
N VAL A 55 22.63 -3.87 0.55
CA VAL A 55 22.40 -5.14 1.23
C VAL A 55 23.70 -5.61 1.88
N GLN A 56 23.58 -6.10 3.11
CA GLN A 56 24.65 -6.75 3.88
C GLN A 56 24.09 -7.98 4.60
N SER A 57 24.69 -9.15 4.38
CA SER A 57 24.22 -10.42 4.96
C SER A 57 22.73 -10.67 4.67
N ASN A 58 22.32 -10.50 3.42
CA ASN A 58 20.94 -10.60 2.93
C ASN A 58 19.94 -9.61 3.56
N SER A 59 20.40 -8.61 4.31
CA SER A 59 19.52 -7.64 4.97
C SER A 59 19.81 -6.22 4.52
N PHE A 60 18.79 -5.37 4.59
CA PHE A 60 18.89 -3.93 4.40
C PHE A 60 18.01 -3.18 5.38
N LYS A 61 18.31 -1.89 5.58
CA LYS A 61 17.62 -1.07 6.56
C LYS A 61 17.49 0.37 6.13
N PHE A 62 16.31 0.93 6.34
CA PHE A 62 16.03 2.36 6.25
C PHE A 62 15.44 2.87 7.56
N LYS A 63 15.72 4.12 7.90
CA LYS A 63 15.11 4.84 9.01
C LYS A 63 14.73 6.23 8.54
N GLY A 64 13.59 6.71 9.00
CA GLY A 64 13.15 8.04 8.63
C GLY A 64 12.00 8.54 9.48
N ILE A 65 11.50 9.70 9.09
CA ILE A 65 10.33 10.34 9.69
C ILE A 65 9.18 10.24 8.70
N SER A 66 8.02 9.78 9.15
CA SER A 66 6.77 9.79 8.40
C SER A 66 5.64 10.12 9.37
N SER A 67 5.14 11.35 9.31
CA SER A 67 4.03 11.81 10.14
C SER A 67 2.69 11.24 9.69
N THR A 68 2.57 10.85 8.44
CA THR A 68 1.39 10.25 7.82
C THR A 68 1.81 9.11 6.89
N PRO A 69 0.93 8.12 6.61
CA PRO A 69 1.22 7.09 5.63
C PRO A 69 1.54 7.69 4.26
N GLN A 70 2.58 7.18 3.60
CA GLN A 70 3.03 7.63 2.28
C GLN A 70 3.35 6.44 1.38
N ILE A 71 2.78 6.42 0.17
CA ILE A 71 3.13 5.43 -0.84
C ILE A 71 4.59 5.60 -1.23
N SER A 72 5.31 4.49 -1.25
CA SER A 72 6.70 4.40 -1.68
C SER A 72 6.89 3.08 -2.42
N TYR A 73 8.00 2.99 -3.16
CA TYR A 73 8.34 1.81 -3.93
C TYR A 73 9.76 1.38 -3.60
N ILE A 74 9.94 0.11 -3.27
CA ILE A 74 11.27 -0.48 -3.07
C ILE A 74 11.73 -1.03 -4.41
N GLN A 75 12.90 -0.57 -4.88
CA GLN A 75 13.56 -1.04 -6.08
C GLN A 75 14.91 -1.67 -5.74
N VAL A 76 15.19 -2.81 -6.34
CA VAL A 76 16.48 -3.48 -6.25
C VAL A 76 17.31 -3.16 -7.49
N GLN A 77 18.55 -2.78 -7.30
CA GLN A 77 19.49 -2.52 -8.42
C GLN A 77 19.56 -3.73 -9.37
N GLY A 78 19.35 -3.47 -10.65
CA GLY A 78 19.42 -4.50 -11.68
C GLY A 78 18.24 -5.46 -11.76
N VAL A 79 17.20 -5.26 -10.96
CA VAL A 79 15.95 -6.04 -10.99
C VAL A 79 14.83 -5.19 -11.58
N ASN A 80 14.07 -5.77 -12.51
CA ASN A 80 12.91 -5.11 -13.08
C ASN A 80 11.70 -5.18 -12.12
N GLY A 81 10.98 -4.06 -12.00
CA GLY A 81 9.79 -3.95 -11.16
C GLY A 81 10.07 -3.32 -9.80
N TYR A 82 8.98 -3.16 -9.04
CA TYR A 82 8.96 -2.47 -7.74
C TYR A 82 8.12 -3.24 -6.75
N VAL A 83 8.42 -3.10 -5.46
CA VAL A 83 7.59 -3.58 -4.36
C VAL A 83 6.96 -2.36 -3.71
N LEU A 84 5.63 -2.29 -3.71
CA LEU A 84 4.91 -1.22 -3.03
C LEU A 84 5.13 -1.34 -1.53
N ALA A 85 5.44 -0.21 -0.90
CA ALA A 85 5.59 -0.04 0.53
C ALA A 85 4.83 1.22 0.97
N ILE A 86 4.17 1.15 2.11
CA ILE A 86 3.58 2.32 2.74
C ILE A 86 4.48 2.69 3.91
N LEU A 87 5.19 3.82 3.76
CA LEU A 87 6.02 4.35 4.85
C LEU A 87 5.13 5.09 5.83
N GLU A 88 5.04 4.57 7.03
CA GLU A 88 4.31 5.14 8.16
C GLU A 88 5.03 4.86 9.46
N ASN A 89 4.69 5.56 10.54
CA ASN A 89 5.28 5.35 11.86
C ASN A 89 5.21 3.87 12.28
N GLY A 90 6.33 3.34 12.77
CA GLY A 90 6.45 1.99 13.29
C GLY A 90 7.52 1.13 12.61
N ASP A 91 7.48 -0.16 12.93
CA ASP A 91 8.44 -1.15 12.45
C ASP A 91 7.89 -1.83 11.19
N ILE A 92 8.46 -1.47 10.04
CA ILE A 92 8.10 -2.01 8.73
C ILE A 92 9.08 -3.15 8.39
N LYS A 93 8.55 -4.23 7.87
CA LYS A 93 9.33 -5.39 7.41
C LYS A 93 9.14 -5.62 5.94
N ALA A 94 10.18 -6.11 5.25
CA ALA A 94 10.11 -6.44 3.83
C ALA A 94 10.81 -7.76 3.51
N ASP A 95 10.17 -8.60 2.72
CA ASP A 95 10.78 -9.78 2.10
C ASP A 95 10.83 -9.57 0.58
N ILE A 96 12.03 -9.46 0.02
CA ILE A 96 12.26 -9.14 -1.38
C ILE A 96 12.86 -10.35 -2.11
N TYR A 97 12.17 -10.79 -3.16
CA TYR A 97 12.57 -11.91 -4.00
C TYR A 97 12.91 -11.41 -5.40
N LYS A 98 14.21 -11.35 -5.75
CA LYS A 98 14.70 -10.82 -7.04
C LYS A 98 14.12 -11.53 -8.27
N ASP A 99 13.96 -12.86 -8.18
CA ASP A 99 13.47 -13.69 -9.28
C ASP A 99 11.94 -13.77 -9.36
N SER A 100 11.26 -13.16 -8.39
CA SER A 100 9.80 -13.14 -8.27
C SER A 100 9.32 -11.89 -7.52
N ILE A 101 9.60 -10.71 -8.08
CA ILE A 101 9.31 -9.43 -7.40
C ILE A 101 7.82 -9.29 -7.00
N SER A 102 6.92 -9.90 -7.77
CA SER A 102 5.47 -9.94 -7.46
C SER A 102 5.11 -10.73 -6.20
N LYS A 103 6.00 -11.63 -5.75
CA LYS A 103 5.84 -12.39 -4.49
C LYS A 103 6.43 -11.65 -3.29
N SER A 104 7.22 -10.59 -3.52
CA SER A 104 7.75 -9.75 -2.45
C SER A 104 6.62 -9.07 -1.70
N LYS A 105 6.83 -8.80 -0.42
CA LYS A 105 5.83 -8.19 0.46
C LYS A 105 6.47 -7.24 1.46
N VAL A 106 5.70 -6.23 1.85
CA VAL A 106 6.03 -5.30 2.94
C VAL A 106 4.92 -5.40 3.97
N TYR A 107 5.24 -5.53 5.25
CA TYR A 107 4.30 -5.82 6.33
C TYR A 107 4.78 -5.29 7.68
N GLY A 108 3.97 -5.47 8.74
CA GLY A 108 4.30 -5.13 10.12
C GLY A 108 3.74 -3.81 10.61
N THR A 109 3.14 -3.01 9.72
CA THR A 109 2.34 -1.83 10.08
C THR A 109 0.95 -1.94 9.49
N LYS A 110 -0.01 -1.21 10.08
CA LYS A 110 -1.42 -1.34 9.71
C LYS A 110 -1.67 -1.14 8.21
N SER A 111 -1.10 -0.09 7.62
CA SER A 111 -1.35 0.19 6.20
C SER A 111 -0.75 -0.87 5.27
N ASN A 112 0.43 -1.40 5.59
CA ASN A 112 1.06 -2.47 4.82
C ASN A 112 0.30 -3.80 4.98
N ASP A 113 -0.15 -4.14 6.20
CA ASP A 113 -0.90 -5.37 6.46
C ASP A 113 -2.29 -5.32 5.81
N ASP A 114 -2.98 -4.18 5.85
CA ASP A 114 -4.24 -3.94 5.14
C ASP A 114 -4.06 -4.10 3.61
N PHE A 115 -2.95 -3.59 3.05
CA PHE A 115 -2.64 -3.76 1.63
C PHE A 115 -2.40 -5.22 1.24
N ILE A 116 -1.67 -5.99 2.08
CA ILE A 116 -1.48 -7.43 1.85
C ILE A 116 -2.84 -8.16 1.88
N LYS A 117 -3.68 -7.85 2.87
CA LYS A 117 -5.02 -8.44 2.99
C LYS A 117 -5.83 -8.17 1.72
N TYR A 118 -5.96 -6.90 1.32
CA TYR A 118 -6.66 -6.50 0.10
C TYR A 118 -6.14 -7.25 -1.13
N LYS A 119 -4.81 -7.25 -1.35
CA LYS A 119 -4.18 -7.96 -2.48
C LYS A 119 -4.44 -9.46 -2.46
N SER A 120 -4.44 -10.08 -1.28
CA SER A 120 -4.70 -11.51 -1.11
C SER A 120 -6.14 -11.87 -1.45
N GLU A 121 -7.10 -11.07 -1.00
CA GLU A 121 -8.53 -11.32 -1.16
C GLU A 121 -9.01 -11.04 -2.58
N THR A 122 -8.43 -10.03 -3.26
CA THR A 122 -8.76 -9.71 -4.66
C THR A 122 -8.01 -10.56 -5.68
N LYS A 123 -6.92 -11.24 -5.28
CA LYS A 123 -6.02 -11.95 -6.20
C LYS A 123 -6.74 -12.90 -7.16
N SER A 124 -7.65 -13.72 -6.66
CA SER A 124 -8.36 -14.71 -7.49
C SER A 124 -9.21 -14.04 -8.57
N LEU A 125 -9.89 -12.95 -8.24
CA LEU A 125 -10.69 -12.17 -9.19
C LEU A 125 -9.82 -11.50 -10.25
N VAL A 126 -8.71 -10.90 -9.82
CA VAL A 126 -7.74 -10.25 -10.72
C VAL A 126 -7.09 -11.27 -11.68
N ASP A 127 -6.72 -12.46 -11.17
CA ASP A 127 -6.17 -13.52 -12.01
C ASP A 127 -7.19 -13.98 -13.08
N VAL A 128 -8.46 -14.14 -12.72
CA VAL A 128 -9.55 -14.46 -13.65
C VAL A 128 -9.74 -13.35 -14.70
N MET A 129 -9.77 -12.09 -14.28
CA MET A 129 -9.91 -10.94 -15.20
C MET A 129 -8.74 -10.85 -16.20
N ASN A 130 -7.50 -11.12 -15.75
CA ASN A 130 -6.34 -11.15 -16.62
C ASN A 130 -6.44 -12.25 -17.69
N ASN A 131 -6.94 -13.44 -17.33
CA ASN A 131 -7.18 -14.53 -18.29
C ASN A 131 -8.27 -14.15 -19.30
N ILE A 132 -9.41 -13.62 -18.83
CA ILE A 132 -10.49 -13.16 -19.72
C ILE A 132 -9.97 -12.08 -20.69
N SER A 133 -9.17 -11.13 -20.20
CA SER A 133 -8.58 -10.08 -21.05
C SER A 133 -7.65 -10.66 -22.12
N SER A 134 -6.82 -11.65 -21.76
CA SER A 134 -5.93 -12.34 -22.71
C SER A 134 -6.73 -13.10 -23.77
N ASP A 135 -7.77 -13.82 -23.36
CA ASP A 135 -8.62 -14.59 -24.29
C ASP A 135 -9.41 -13.66 -25.22
N ALA A 136 -9.90 -12.51 -24.70
CA ALA A 136 -10.57 -11.50 -25.53
C ALA A 136 -9.62 -10.91 -26.59
N GLN A 137 -8.37 -10.64 -26.23
CA GLN A 137 -7.36 -10.17 -27.20
C GLN A 137 -7.11 -11.22 -28.30
N ASN A 138 -7.03 -12.51 -27.95
CA ASN A 138 -6.85 -13.60 -28.91
C ASN A 138 -8.08 -13.73 -29.85
N ALA A 139 -9.30 -13.59 -29.33
CA ALA A 139 -10.53 -13.59 -30.10
C ALA A 139 -10.56 -12.41 -31.11
N ILE A 140 -10.17 -11.21 -30.68
CA ILE A 140 -10.06 -10.03 -31.55
C ILE A 140 -9.05 -10.26 -32.67
N MET A 141 -7.86 -10.81 -32.34
CA MET A 141 -6.81 -11.06 -33.33
C MET A 141 -7.20 -12.15 -34.35
N SER A 142 -8.04 -13.11 -33.97
CA SER A 142 -8.57 -14.14 -34.86
C SER A 142 -9.79 -13.71 -35.66
N GLY A 143 -10.33 -12.52 -35.39
CA GLY A 143 -11.57 -12.01 -36.03
C GLY A 143 -12.86 -12.63 -35.47
N ASP A 144 -12.80 -13.33 -34.34
CA ASP A 144 -13.97 -13.88 -33.65
C ASP A 144 -14.64 -12.83 -32.76
N VAL A 145 -15.40 -11.97 -33.40
CA VAL A 145 -16.11 -10.84 -32.75
C VAL A 145 -17.13 -11.34 -31.72
N VAL A 146 -17.77 -12.49 -31.96
CA VAL A 146 -18.82 -13.02 -31.08
C VAL A 146 -18.20 -13.42 -29.73
N THR A 147 -17.14 -14.21 -29.76
CA THR A 147 -16.41 -14.62 -28.55
C THR A 147 -15.81 -13.41 -27.83
N ALA A 148 -15.26 -12.43 -28.57
CA ALA A 148 -14.74 -11.19 -27.95
C ALA A 148 -15.81 -10.42 -27.17
N MET A 149 -17.03 -10.29 -27.70
CA MET A 149 -18.14 -9.62 -27.01
C MET A 149 -18.66 -10.40 -25.80
N GLU A 150 -18.62 -11.73 -25.82
CA GLU A 150 -19.00 -12.56 -24.66
C GLU A 150 -17.99 -12.40 -23.53
N LEU A 151 -16.70 -12.44 -23.86
CA LEU A 151 -15.60 -12.23 -22.90
C LEU A 151 -15.61 -10.82 -22.31
N GLU A 152 -15.95 -9.79 -23.10
CA GLU A 152 -16.12 -8.43 -22.56
C GLU A 152 -17.24 -8.35 -21.51
N LYS A 153 -18.36 -9.02 -21.74
CA LYS A 153 -19.46 -9.08 -20.75
C LYS A 153 -19.03 -9.82 -19.49
N GLU A 154 -18.27 -10.90 -19.63
CA GLU A 154 -17.73 -11.64 -18.49
C GLU A 154 -16.75 -10.78 -17.70
N TYR A 155 -15.82 -10.08 -18.38
CA TYR A 155 -14.90 -9.12 -17.77
C TYR A 155 -15.63 -8.06 -16.94
N ASN A 156 -16.62 -7.40 -17.54
CA ASN A 156 -17.44 -6.37 -16.87
C ASN A 156 -18.21 -6.92 -15.65
N SER A 157 -18.59 -8.21 -15.68
CA SER A 157 -19.21 -8.86 -14.53
C SER A 157 -18.21 -9.05 -13.38
N LYS A 158 -16.98 -9.47 -13.70
CA LYS A 158 -15.90 -9.64 -12.70
C LYS A 158 -15.40 -8.30 -12.15
N GLU A 159 -15.30 -7.28 -12.99
CA GLU A 159 -15.00 -5.93 -12.54
C GLU A 159 -16.02 -5.41 -11.51
N ARG A 160 -17.29 -5.72 -11.71
CA ARG A 160 -18.35 -5.37 -10.75
C ARG A 160 -18.20 -6.14 -9.43
N GLU A 161 -17.79 -7.41 -9.47
CA GLU A 161 -17.52 -8.19 -8.25
C GLU A 161 -16.36 -7.58 -7.47
N VAL A 162 -15.29 -7.15 -8.15
CA VAL A 162 -14.15 -6.44 -7.52
C VAL A 162 -14.63 -5.12 -6.91
N MET A 163 -15.39 -4.32 -7.67
CA MET A 163 -15.91 -3.03 -7.20
C MET A 163 -16.78 -3.18 -5.93
N LEU A 164 -17.62 -4.21 -5.85
CA LEU A 164 -18.44 -4.46 -4.66
C LEU A 164 -17.57 -4.85 -3.46
N TYR A 165 -16.59 -5.73 -3.68
CA TYR A 165 -15.64 -6.09 -2.63
C TYR A 165 -14.85 -4.86 -2.14
N GLU A 166 -14.37 -4.01 -3.04
CA GLU A 166 -13.65 -2.79 -2.72
C GLU A 166 -14.51 -1.82 -1.90
N TRP A 167 -15.77 -1.67 -2.27
CA TRP A 167 -16.70 -0.83 -1.51
C TRP A 167 -16.95 -1.36 -0.10
N ASP A 168 -17.19 -2.65 0.04
CA ASP A 168 -17.34 -3.30 1.36
C ASP A 168 -16.05 -3.15 2.18
N PHE A 169 -14.88 -3.34 1.55
CA PHE A 169 -13.59 -3.13 2.22
C PHE A 169 -13.44 -1.70 2.73
N ILE A 170 -13.80 -0.68 1.94
CA ILE A 170 -13.74 0.73 2.33
C ILE A 170 -14.60 0.98 3.58
N VAL A 171 -15.86 0.54 3.54
CA VAL A 171 -16.85 0.78 4.60
C VAL A 171 -16.47 0.06 5.90
N ASP A 172 -15.93 -1.15 5.79
CA ASP A 172 -15.56 -1.97 6.94
C ASP A 172 -14.20 -1.57 7.57
N ASN A 173 -13.38 -0.79 6.86
CA ASN A 173 -12.01 -0.45 7.30
C ASN A 173 -11.74 1.06 7.28
N LEU A 174 -12.55 1.84 7.97
CA LEU A 174 -12.51 3.33 7.98
C LEU A 174 -11.21 3.94 8.57
N ASP A 175 -10.37 3.15 9.22
CA ASP A 175 -9.02 3.54 9.68
C ASP A 175 -7.91 2.90 8.82
N SER A 176 -8.23 2.49 7.60
CA SER A 176 -7.25 1.94 6.65
C SER A 176 -6.82 2.99 5.63
N TYR A 177 -5.52 3.14 5.44
CA TYR A 177 -4.97 3.98 4.37
C TYR A 177 -5.36 3.44 2.98
N MET A 178 -5.47 2.10 2.86
CA MET A 178 -5.95 1.46 1.64
C MET A 178 -7.40 1.86 1.31
N SER A 179 -8.26 1.98 2.32
CA SER A 179 -9.64 2.44 2.11
C SER A 179 -9.70 3.86 1.55
N ALA A 180 -8.81 4.75 1.99
CA ALA A 180 -8.73 6.09 1.43
C ALA A 180 -8.24 6.09 -0.02
N LEU A 181 -7.24 5.27 -0.35
CA LEU A 181 -6.78 5.11 -1.74
C LEU A 181 -7.89 4.59 -2.66
N LEU A 182 -8.63 3.60 -2.22
CA LEU A 182 -9.77 3.05 -2.97
C LEU A 182 -10.89 4.11 -3.12
N LEU A 183 -11.20 4.86 -2.05
CA LEU A 183 -12.23 5.90 -2.11
C LEU A 183 -11.86 7.02 -3.08
N GLU A 184 -10.58 7.42 -3.13
CA GLU A 184 -10.08 8.40 -4.10
C GLU A 184 -10.29 7.90 -5.54
N VAL A 185 -9.99 6.62 -5.83
CA VAL A 185 -10.25 5.99 -7.12
C VAL A 185 -11.74 5.96 -7.45
N PHE A 186 -12.59 5.56 -6.50
CA PHE A 186 -14.05 5.55 -6.67
C PHE A 186 -14.61 6.92 -7.01
N MET A 187 -14.04 7.96 -6.41
CA MET A 187 -14.41 9.34 -6.67
C MET A 187 -14.00 9.80 -8.06
N ILE A 188 -12.75 9.56 -8.46
CA ILE A 188 -12.22 9.95 -9.77
C ILE A 188 -12.95 9.23 -10.90
N GLU A 189 -13.28 7.94 -10.72
CA GLU A 189 -13.94 7.11 -11.72
C GLU A 189 -15.48 7.19 -11.65
N ASN A 190 -16.05 7.99 -10.74
CA ASN A 190 -17.50 8.14 -10.52
C ASN A 190 -18.21 6.78 -10.30
N LYS A 191 -17.57 5.86 -9.58
CA LYS A 191 -18.08 4.50 -9.32
C LYS A 191 -19.29 4.47 -8.39
N VAL A 192 -19.43 5.47 -7.52
CA VAL A 192 -20.53 5.63 -6.56
C VAL A 192 -21.00 7.08 -6.52
N ASN A 193 -22.20 7.31 -5.97
CA ASN A 193 -22.74 8.67 -5.88
C ASN A 193 -21.95 9.52 -4.85
N LYS A 194 -22.00 10.84 -5.02
CA LYS A 194 -21.29 11.83 -4.21
C LYS A 194 -21.63 11.72 -2.72
N ASP A 195 -22.89 11.53 -2.38
CA ASP A 195 -23.35 11.51 -0.97
C ASP A 195 -22.70 10.33 -0.22
N SER A 196 -22.62 9.16 -0.85
CA SER A 196 -21.92 8.00 -0.29
C SER A 196 -20.43 8.25 -0.07
N ILE A 197 -19.77 8.99 -0.96
CA ILE A 197 -18.35 9.36 -0.80
C ILE A 197 -18.18 10.29 0.39
N ILE A 198 -19.04 11.29 0.53
CA ILE A 198 -19.04 12.24 1.66
C ILE A 198 -19.22 11.49 2.98
N ASP A 199 -20.22 10.62 3.08
CA ASP A 199 -20.53 9.87 4.29
C ASP A 199 -19.34 8.98 4.73
N VAL A 200 -18.69 8.31 3.78
CA VAL A 200 -17.50 7.49 4.06
C VAL A 200 -16.33 8.36 4.47
N TYR A 201 -16.04 9.45 3.73
CA TYR A 201 -14.95 10.37 4.07
C TYR A 201 -15.12 10.96 5.46
N GLU A 202 -16.34 11.40 5.81
CA GLU A 202 -16.63 11.93 7.16
C GLU A 202 -16.41 10.89 8.26
N SER A 203 -16.60 9.62 7.95
CA SER A 203 -16.40 8.49 8.87
C SER A 203 -14.93 8.04 9.02
N PHE A 204 -14.03 8.52 8.15
CA PHE A 204 -12.60 8.19 8.29
C PHE A 204 -12.02 8.71 9.60
N SER A 205 -11.06 7.95 10.15
CA SER A 205 -10.29 8.41 11.31
C SER A 205 -9.48 9.68 11.00
N ASN A 206 -9.14 10.44 12.04
CA ASN A 206 -8.32 11.64 11.87
C ASN A 206 -6.95 11.32 11.25
N ARG A 207 -6.36 10.14 11.56
CA ARG A 207 -5.11 9.68 10.96
C ARG A 207 -5.20 9.60 9.43
N ILE A 208 -6.32 9.16 8.91
CA ILE A 208 -6.56 9.04 7.47
C ILE A 208 -6.87 10.42 6.87
N LYS A 209 -7.72 11.22 7.49
CA LYS A 209 -8.09 12.56 6.99
C LYS A 209 -6.90 13.50 6.84
N VAL A 210 -5.90 13.42 7.73
CA VAL A 210 -4.70 14.27 7.67
C VAL A 210 -3.60 13.72 6.75
N SER A 211 -3.75 12.50 6.21
CA SER A 211 -2.83 11.93 5.22
C SER A 211 -2.92 12.66 3.88
N ASP A 212 -1.94 12.44 3.00
CA ASP A 212 -1.94 13.08 1.69
C ASP A 212 -3.17 12.68 0.87
N VAL A 213 -3.53 11.39 0.85
CA VAL A 213 -4.74 10.93 0.15
C VAL A 213 -6.02 11.48 0.79
N GLY A 214 -6.09 11.56 2.12
CA GLY A 214 -7.24 12.15 2.81
C GLY A 214 -7.45 13.63 2.47
N LYS A 215 -6.37 14.40 2.34
CA LYS A 215 -6.40 15.79 1.88
C LYS A 215 -6.82 15.90 0.41
N ASN A 216 -6.28 15.02 -0.46
CA ASN A 216 -6.69 15.00 -1.87
C ASN A 216 -8.20 14.76 -2.02
N ILE A 217 -8.76 13.82 -1.25
CA ILE A 217 -10.21 13.57 -1.23
C ILE A 217 -10.96 14.83 -0.80
N ALA A 218 -10.51 15.51 0.28
CA ALA A 218 -11.14 16.77 0.74
C ALA A 218 -11.10 17.86 -0.33
N ASP A 219 -9.97 18.03 -0.99
CA ASP A 219 -9.79 19.01 -2.07
C ASP A 219 -10.69 18.69 -3.27
N LEU A 220 -10.81 17.42 -3.65
CA LEU A 220 -11.72 16.98 -4.70
C LEU A 220 -13.18 17.21 -4.30
N LEU A 221 -13.58 16.91 -3.06
CA LEU A 221 -14.94 17.16 -2.58
C LEU A 221 -15.30 18.65 -2.61
N SER A 222 -14.35 19.54 -2.30
CA SER A 222 -14.57 20.99 -2.34
C SER A 222 -14.81 21.53 -3.75
N GLN A 223 -14.41 20.82 -4.80
CA GLN A 223 -14.62 21.21 -6.19
C GLN A 223 -16.02 20.84 -6.72
N PHE A 224 -16.76 20.04 -5.97
CA PHE A 224 -18.12 19.64 -6.31
C PHE A 224 -19.20 20.54 -5.70
N GLU A 225 -18.80 21.54 -4.89
CA GLU A 225 -19.70 22.58 -4.37
C GLU A 225 -19.92 23.70 -5.42
#